data_83a52c0ad382b464f79aed1cfc906024
#
_entry.id   83a52c0ad382b464f79aed1cfc906024
#
_cell.length_a   1.000
_cell.length_b   1.000
_cell.length_c   1.000
_cell.angle_alpha   90.00
_cell.angle_beta   90.00
_cell.angle_gamma   90.00
#
_symmetry.space_group_name_H-M   'P 1'
#
loop_
_entity.id
_entity.type
_entity.pdbx_description
1 polymer ?
#
loop_
_entity_poly.entity_id
_entity_poly.type
_entity_poly.pdbx_seq_one_letter_code
_entity_poly.pdbx_strand_id
1 'polypeptide(L)'
;MPEPQIDVAPFYNQGLSWAQFVASAGGHAPRMQAFYDAFEFDEDVLSFFNGRTPLQVLAIAETWCPDVIQNVAVAARICDEVPGMELSIALRDKSPALMAEYATAGKERIPVIAFYDMTFRELARWSGRCKKADAWVFSEVLKGTRDVMSLQGAQAQEFNDEYDRRYRESYVWDTISEWQHLLEDEDY
;
A
#
# COMPACT_ATOMS: atom_id res chain seq x y z
N MET A 1 15.94 -5.50 8.85
CA MET A 1 15.82 -6.17 7.52
C MET A 1 17.08 -5.88 6.71
N PRO A 2 17.48 -6.72 5.71
CA PRO A 2 18.59 -6.33 4.84
C PRO A 2 18.20 -5.06 4.08
N GLU A 3 19.11 -4.09 4.03
CA GLU A 3 18.92 -2.89 3.22
C GLU A 3 18.78 -3.24 1.73
N PRO A 4 17.99 -2.45 0.95
CA PRO A 4 17.92 -2.64 -0.49
C PRO A 4 19.32 -2.61 -1.12
N GLN A 5 19.58 -3.55 -2.03
CA GLN A 5 20.87 -3.60 -2.73
C GLN A 5 20.95 -2.62 -3.90
N ILE A 6 19.83 -1.93 -4.19
CA ILE A 6 19.73 -0.93 -5.25
C ILE A 6 19.52 0.47 -4.66
N ASP A 7 19.98 1.48 -5.36
CA ASP A 7 19.65 2.86 -5.04
C ASP A 7 18.18 3.13 -5.35
N VAL A 8 17.37 3.38 -4.33
CA VAL A 8 15.93 3.62 -4.45
C VAL A 8 15.59 5.08 -4.77
N ALA A 9 16.51 6.02 -4.53
CA ALA A 9 16.27 7.44 -4.72
C ALA A 9 15.81 7.82 -6.14
N PRO A 10 16.37 7.27 -7.24
CA PRO A 10 15.90 7.56 -8.57
C PRO A 10 14.44 7.15 -8.80
N PHE A 11 14.01 6.01 -8.25
CA PHE A 11 12.63 5.54 -8.38
C PHE A 11 11.66 6.41 -7.59
N TYR A 12 12.06 6.81 -6.40
CA TYR A 12 11.28 7.74 -5.59
C TYR A 12 11.13 9.10 -6.29
N ASN A 13 12.22 9.69 -6.73
CA ASN A 13 12.22 11.02 -7.35
C ASN A 13 11.48 11.08 -8.70
N GLN A 14 11.33 9.95 -9.40
CA GLN A 14 10.61 9.84 -10.67
C GLN A 14 9.20 9.28 -10.50
N GLY A 15 8.82 8.90 -9.30
CA GLY A 15 7.52 8.34 -9.00
C GLY A 15 6.38 9.34 -9.19
N LEU A 16 5.18 8.83 -9.22
CA LEU A 16 3.95 9.61 -9.37
C LEU A 16 3.47 10.11 -8.01
N SER A 17 2.91 11.30 -7.98
CA SER A 17 2.07 11.71 -6.86
C SER A 17 0.75 10.91 -6.87
N TRP A 18 0.01 10.92 -5.74
CA TRP A 18 -1.31 10.30 -5.68
C TRP A 18 -2.25 10.80 -6.79
N ALA A 19 -2.31 12.11 -7.01
CA ALA A 19 -3.15 12.70 -8.05
C ALA A 19 -2.79 12.21 -9.47
N GLN A 20 -1.49 12.10 -9.77
CA GLN A 20 -1.02 11.58 -11.06
C GLN A 20 -1.33 10.08 -11.21
N PHE A 21 -1.19 9.32 -10.13
CA PHE A 21 -1.51 7.90 -10.13
C PHE A 21 -2.99 7.65 -10.36
N VAL A 22 -3.88 8.37 -9.65
CA VAL A 22 -5.33 8.31 -9.88
C VAL A 22 -5.69 8.72 -11.31
N ALA A 23 -5.09 9.80 -11.83
CA ALA A 23 -5.34 10.24 -13.21
C ALA A 23 -4.96 9.18 -14.26
N SER A 24 -3.99 8.31 -13.95
CA SER A 24 -3.59 7.21 -14.83
C SER A 24 -4.47 5.95 -14.72
N ALA A 25 -5.35 5.89 -13.73
CA ALA A 25 -6.08 4.66 -13.37
C ALA A 25 -7.32 4.36 -14.24
N GLY A 26 -7.70 5.26 -15.15
CA GLY A 26 -8.84 5.04 -16.05
C GLY A 26 -10.13 4.73 -15.26
N GLY A 27 -10.75 3.59 -15.55
CA GLY A 27 -12.00 3.18 -14.89
C GLY A 27 -11.88 2.88 -13.39
N HIS A 28 -10.68 2.71 -12.86
CA HIS A 28 -10.45 2.49 -11.43
C HIS A 28 -10.36 3.79 -10.62
N ALA A 29 -10.15 4.94 -11.27
CA ALA A 29 -9.97 6.23 -10.62
C ALA A 29 -11.09 6.61 -9.64
N PRO A 30 -12.39 6.44 -9.95
CA PRO A 30 -13.46 6.76 -9.00
C PRO A 30 -13.41 5.92 -7.72
N ARG A 31 -13.07 4.64 -7.84
CA ARG A 31 -12.94 3.75 -6.68
C ARG A 31 -11.74 4.13 -5.81
N MET A 32 -10.60 4.47 -6.42
CA MET A 32 -9.40 4.94 -5.72
C MET A 32 -9.69 6.22 -4.94
N GLN A 33 -10.33 7.20 -5.59
CA GLN A 33 -10.68 8.47 -4.95
C GLN A 33 -11.67 8.26 -3.81
N ALA A 34 -12.69 7.38 -3.99
CA ALA A 34 -13.65 7.07 -2.96
C ALA A 34 -13.01 6.41 -1.71
N PHE A 35 -11.93 5.66 -1.88
CA PHE A 35 -11.14 5.14 -0.75
C PHE A 35 -10.35 6.25 -0.06
N TYR A 36 -9.68 7.08 -0.81
CA TYR A 36 -8.93 8.22 -0.28
C TYR A 36 -9.83 9.18 0.53
N ASP A 37 -11.03 9.48 0.02
CA ASP A 37 -11.98 10.40 0.64
C ASP A 37 -12.72 9.80 1.85
N ALA A 38 -12.74 8.47 1.97
CA ALA A 38 -13.54 7.78 2.98
C ALA A 38 -12.91 7.77 4.38
N PHE A 39 -11.61 8.05 4.51
CA PHE A 39 -10.92 7.90 5.78
C PHE A 39 -10.68 9.23 6.47
N GLU A 40 -11.10 9.25 7.73
CA GLU A 40 -10.71 10.24 8.74
C GLU A 40 -9.92 9.48 9.80
N PHE A 41 -8.70 9.91 10.07
CA PHE A 41 -7.84 9.28 11.06
C PHE A 41 -7.94 10.02 12.38
N ASP A 42 -7.95 9.25 13.46
CA ASP A 42 -7.90 9.84 14.80
C ASP A 42 -6.51 10.44 15.11
N GLU A 43 -6.47 11.24 16.17
CA GLU A 43 -5.26 11.95 16.57
C GLU A 43 -4.12 10.99 16.95
N ASP A 44 -4.41 9.80 17.47
CA ASP A 44 -3.40 8.81 17.85
C ASP A 44 -2.66 8.28 16.63
N VAL A 45 -3.38 7.98 15.55
CA VAL A 45 -2.77 7.54 14.28
C VAL A 45 -1.87 8.63 13.70
N LEU A 46 -2.40 9.85 13.59
CA LEU A 46 -1.64 10.96 12.98
C LEU A 46 -0.43 11.34 13.83
N SER A 47 -0.57 11.37 15.17
CA SER A 47 0.52 11.67 16.11
C SER A 47 1.63 10.63 16.06
N PHE A 48 1.29 9.35 15.86
CA PHE A 48 2.27 8.29 15.70
C PHE A 48 3.22 8.56 14.51
N PHE A 49 2.66 8.85 13.35
CA PHE A 49 3.46 9.14 12.16
C PHE A 49 4.15 10.51 12.26
N ASN A 50 3.50 11.52 12.81
CA ASN A 50 4.08 12.85 13.01
C ASN A 50 5.32 12.80 13.92
N GLY A 51 5.33 11.94 14.93
CA GLY A 51 6.48 11.73 15.80
C GLY A 51 7.71 11.12 15.12
N ARG A 52 7.56 10.60 13.89
CA ARG A 52 8.60 9.95 13.09
C ARG A 52 9.03 10.74 11.85
N THR A 53 8.42 11.90 11.61
CA THR A 53 8.79 12.74 10.47
C THR A 53 10.16 13.39 10.67
N PRO A 54 10.90 13.70 9.57
CA PRO A 54 10.47 13.55 8.17
C PRO A 54 10.61 12.11 7.66
N LEU A 55 9.60 11.66 6.88
CA LEU A 55 9.55 10.33 6.27
C LEU A 55 9.29 10.41 4.76
N GLN A 56 10.03 9.60 4.00
CA GLN A 56 9.74 9.34 2.59
C GLN A 56 9.04 7.99 2.46
N VAL A 57 7.89 7.96 1.80
CA VAL A 57 7.10 6.75 1.58
C VAL A 57 7.13 6.38 0.11
N LEU A 58 7.67 5.22 -0.22
CA LEU A 58 7.67 4.69 -1.58
C LEU A 58 6.61 3.60 -1.69
N ALA A 59 5.65 3.78 -2.60
CA ALA A 59 4.74 2.72 -2.98
C ALA A 59 5.16 2.10 -4.32
N ILE A 60 5.17 0.76 -4.41
CA ILE A 60 5.27 0.06 -5.69
C ILE A 60 3.89 -0.50 -6.01
N ALA A 61 3.29 -0.05 -7.10
CA ALA A 61 1.87 -0.22 -7.32
C ALA A 61 1.50 -0.37 -8.80
N GLU A 62 0.28 -0.91 -9.04
CA GLU A 62 -0.42 -0.86 -10.33
C GLU A 62 -1.89 -0.56 -10.12
N THR A 63 -2.47 0.21 -11.02
CA THR A 63 -3.84 0.75 -10.87
C THR A 63 -4.95 -0.30 -10.92
N TRP A 64 -4.67 -1.48 -11.47
CA TRP A 64 -5.62 -2.58 -11.62
C TRP A 64 -5.72 -3.50 -10.39
N CYS A 65 -4.78 -3.41 -9.45
CA CYS A 65 -4.74 -4.31 -8.29
C CYS A 65 -5.68 -3.84 -7.18
N PRO A 66 -6.63 -4.68 -6.72
CA PRO A 66 -7.54 -4.30 -5.63
C PRO A 66 -6.83 -3.88 -4.35
N ASP A 67 -5.78 -4.60 -3.95
CA ASP A 67 -5.00 -4.28 -2.75
C ASP A 67 -4.30 -2.91 -2.84
N VAL A 68 -3.89 -2.53 -4.07
CA VAL A 68 -3.29 -1.21 -4.33
C VAL A 68 -4.34 -0.10 -4.16
N ILE A 69 -5.53 -0.29 -4.72
CA ILE A 69 -6.62 0.70 -4.65
C ILE A 69 -6.88 1.13 -3.21
N GLN A 70 -6.87 0.17 -2.29
CA GLN A 70 -7.17 0.41 -0.89
C GLN A 70 -5.95 0.93 -0.12
N ASN A 71 -4.85 0.19 -0.13
CA ASN A 71 -3.72 0.47 0.76
C ASN A 71 -2.91 1.69 0.33
N VAL A 72 -2.78 1.95 -0.97
CA VAL A 72 -2.08 3.16 -1.44
C VAL A 72 -2.92 4.41 -1.21
N ALA A 73 -4.26 4.31 -1.28
CA ALA A 73 -5.15 5.42 -0.91
C ALA A 73 -5.00 5.81 0.56
N VAL A 74 -4.91 4.81 1.46
CA VAL A 74 -4.66 5.04 2.89
C VAL A 74 -3.30 5.70 3.12
N ALA A 75 -2.24 5.18 2.48
CA ALA A 75 -0.90 5.77 2.59
C ALA A 75 -0.89 7.23 2.08
N ALA A 76 -1.53 7.49 0.94
CA ALA A 76 -1.65 8.84 0.39
C ALA A 76 -2.38 9.79 1.35
N ARG A 77 -3.49 9.32 1.92
CA ARG A 77 -4.29 10.13 2.85
C ARG A 77 -3.51 10.47 4.14
N ILE A 78 -2.78 9.51 4.71
CA ILE A 78 -1.92 9.76 5.87
C ILE A 78 -0.81 10.75 5.53
N CYS A 79 -0.14 10.58 4.38
CA CYS A 79 0.92 11.49 3.95
C CYS A 79 0.42 12.92 3.76
N ASP A 80 -0.81 13.10 3.28
CA ASP A 80 -1.39 14.44 3.10
C ASP A 80 -1.79 15.10 4.44
N GLU A 81 -2.09 14.32 5.48
CA GLU A 81 -2.45 14.83 6.80
C GLU A 81 -1.27 15.00 7.75
N VAL A 82 -0.14 14.32 7.50
CA VAL A 82 1.04 14.35 8.36
C VAL A 82 2.14 15.21 7.73
N PRO A 83 2.40 16.42 8.23
CA PRO A 83 3.45 17.28 7.71
C PRO A 83 4.83 16.61 7.77
N GLY A 84 5.54 16.59 6.66
CA GLY A 84 6.86 15.96 6.56
C GLY A 84 6.83 14.46 6.18
N MET A 85 5.65 13.92 5.87
CA MET A 85 5.54 12.66 5.13
C MET A 85 5.27 12.94 3.66
N GLU A 86 6.01 12.28 2.78
CA GLU A 86 5.85 12.45 1.32
C GLU A 86 5.72 11.09 0.65
N LEU A 87 4.64 10.91 -0.14
CA LEU A 87 4.41 9.70 -0.91
C LEU A 87 4.89 9.85 -2.35
N SER A 88 5.65 8.86 -2.82
CA SER A 88 5.97 8.67 -4.23
C SER A 88 5.57 7.26 -4.69
N ILE A 89 4.97 7.14 -5.88
CA ILE A 89 4.42 5.89 -6.40
C ILE A 89 5.19 5.45 -7.64
N ALA A 90 5.96 4.38 -7.53
CA ALA A 90 6.62 3.74 -8.65
C ALA A 90 5.70 2.69 -9.29
N LEU A 91 5.51 2.75 -10.61
CA LEU A 91 4.76 1.73 -11.32
C LEU A 91 5.60 0.44 -11.42
N ARG A 92 5.06 -0.67 -10.92
CA ARG A 92 5.70 -1.99 -10.92
C ARG A 92 6.21 -2.38 -12.30
N ASP A 93 5.35 -2.26 -13.31
CA ASP A 93 5.67 -2.72 -14.67
C ASP A 93 6.74 -1.85 -15.36
N LYS A 94 6.99 -0.64 -14.86
CA LYS A 94 8.07 0.25 -15.29
C LYS A 94 9.33 0.14 -14.43
N SER A 95 9.27 -0.58 -13.31
CA SER A 95 10.34 -0.65 -12.32
C SER A 95 10.69 -2.10 -11.93
N PRO A 96 11.02 -2.98 -12.91
CA PRO A 96 11.22 -4.41 -12.63
C PRO A 96 12.40 -4.67 -11.68
N ALA A 97 13.48 -3.88 -11.76
CA ALA A 97 14.61 -4.00 -10.85
C ALA A 97 14.21 -3.65 -9.40
N LEU A 98 13.42 -2.59 -9.23
CA LEU A 98 12.89 -2.21 -7.92
C LEU A 98 11.95 -3.31 -7.39
N MET A 99 11.04 -3.83 -8.22
CA MET A 99 10.12 -4.88 -7.78
C MET A 99 10.84 -6.17 -7.38
N ALA A 100 11.89 -6.55 -8.09
CA ALA A 100 12.69 -7.73 -7.76
C ALA A 100 13.36 -7.62 -6.36
N GLU A 101 13.80 -6.40 -5.97
CA GLU A 101 14.37 -6.13 -4.66
C GLU A 101 13.36 -6.36 -3.51
N TYR A 102 12.08 -6.07 -3.78
CA TYR A 102 11.00 -6.21 -2.80
C TYR A 102 10.24 -7.54 -2.89
N ALA A 103 10.69 -8.47 -3.74
CA ALA A 103 10.09 -9.79 -3.84
C ALA A 103 10.30 -10.59 -2.53
N THR A 104 9.24 -11.15 -1.99
CA THR A 104 9.29 -11.99 -0.79
C THR A 104 9.20 -13.46 -1.19
N ALA A 105 10.24 -14.24 -0.84
CA ALA A 105 10.37 -15.65 -1.24
C ALA A 105 10.17 -15.86 -2.75
N GLY A 106 10.72 -14.96 -3.57
CA GLY A 106 10.62 -14.99 -5.03
C GLY A 106 9.24 -14.62 -5.59
N LYS A 107 8.35 -14.10 -4.77
CA LYS A 107 7.02 -13.65 -5.18
C LYS A 107 6.93 -12.13 -5.15
N GLU A 108 6.57 -11.57 -6.28
CA GLU A 108 6.26 -10.16 -6.42
C GLU A 108 4.82 -9.90 -5.95
N ARG A 109 4.67 -9.15 -4.87
CA ARG A 109 3.37 -8.72 -4.35
C ARG A 109 3.27 -7.22 -4.39
N ILE A 110 2.14 -6.69 -4.81
CA ILE A 110 1.80 -5.27 -4.75
C ILE A 110 0.51 -5.07 -3.96
N PRO A 111 0.37 -3.89 -3.30
CA PRO A 111 1.38 -2.85 -3.17
C PRO A 111 2.58 -3.28 -2.32
N VAL A 112 3.73 -2.69 -2.55
CA VAL A 112 4.76 -2.53 -1.52
C VAL A 112 4.60 -1.12 -0.97
N ILE A 113 4.66 -0.97 0.34
CA ILE A 113 4.77 0.32 1.03
C ILE A 113 6.06 0.27 1.84
N ALA A 114 7.02 1.10 1.48
CA ALA A 114 8.30 1.17 2.16
C ALA A 114 8.52 2.58 2.71
N PHE A 115 8.99 2.64 3.96
CA PHE A 115 9.24 3.88 4.70
C PHE A 115 10.75 4.10 4.79
N TYR A 116 11.18 5.32 4.51
CA TYR A 116 12.58 5.71 4.50
C TYR A 116 12.79 6.99 5.30
N ASP A 117 14.01 7.12 5.84
CA ASP A 117 14.49 8.43 6.27
C ASP A 117 14.93 9.29 5.08
N MET A 118 15.34 10.52 5.33
CA MET A 118 15.76 11.48 4.29
C MET A 118 17.07 11.10 3.58
N THR A 119 17.76 10.06 4.04
CA THR A 119 18.96 9.51 3.38
C THR A 119 18.66 8.27 2.53
N PHE A 120 17.38 7.89 2.41
CA PHE A 120 16.90 6.65 1.80
C PHE A 120 17.36 5.38 2.53
N ARG A 121 17.69 5.46 3.81
CA ARG A 121 17.80 4.27 4.65
C ARG A 121 16.39 3.73 4.90
N GLU A 122 16.17 2.47 4.58
CA GLU A 122 14.88 1.82 4.81
C GLU A 122 14.63 1.61 6.30
N LEU A 123 13.51 2.12 6.78
CA LEU A 123 13.05 1.97 8.15
C LEU A 123 12.08 0.80 8.28
N ALA A 124 11.18 0.65 7.33
CA ALA A 124 10.21 -0.44 7.35
C ALA A 124 9.71 -0.73 5.93
N ARG A 125 9.26 -1.98 5.69
CA ARG A 125 8.54 -2.37 4.48
C ARG A 125 7.37 -3.28 4.78
N TRP A 126 6.32 -3.09 4.04
CA TRP A 126 5.09 -3.89 4.08
C TRP A 126 4.63 -4.21 2.66
N SER A 127 3.95 -5.36 2.45
CA SER A 127 3.51 -5.72 1.10
C SER A 127 2.20 -6.49 1.07
N GLY A 128 1.43 -6.26 0.00
CA GLY A 128 0.19 -6.95 -0.32
C GLY A 128 -1.00 -6.40 0.48
N ARG A 129 -1.39 -7.08 1.52
CA ARG A 129 -2.55 -6.77 2.36
C ARG A 129 -2.29 -7.17 3.82
N CYS A 130 -3.05 -6.62 4.76
CA CYS A 130 -2.92 -7.00 6.16
C CYS A 130 -3.26 -8.47 6.40
N LYS A 131 -2.74 -9.04 7.47
CA LYS A 131 -2.87 -10.48 7.80
C LYS A 131 -4.32 -10.94 7.86
N LYS A 132 -5.23 -10.11 8.40
CA LYS A 132 -6.67 -10.44 8.47
C LYS A 132 -7.32 -10.49 7.09
N ALA A 133 -6.99 -9.53 6.22
CA ALA A 133 -7.47 -9.53 4.85
C ALA A 133 -6.93 -10.73 4.06
N ASP A 134 -5.65 -11.07 4.24
CA ASP A 134 -5.04 -12.24 3.59
C ASP A 134 -5.70 -13.55 4.04
N ALA A 135 -5.96 -13.70 5.34
CA ALA A 135 -6.67 -14.85 5.89
C ALA A 135 -8.10 -14.98 5.33
N TRP A 136 -8.84 -13.85 5.24
CA TRP A 136 -10.18 -13.85 4.66
C TRP A 136 -10.17 -14.22 3.18
N VAL A 137 -9.30 -13.58 2.39
CA VAL A 137 -9.17 -13.89 0.95
C VAL A 137 -8.85 -15.38 0.75
N PHE A 138 -7.93 -15.91 1.54
CA PHE A 138 -7.54 -17.32 1.43
C PHE A 138 -8.66 -18.27 1.84
N SER A 139 -9.32 -18.03 2.98
CA SER A 139 -10.30 -18.96 3.55
C SER A 139 -11.67 -18.85 2.94
N GLU A 140 -12.13 -17.62 2.63
CA GLU A 140 -13.52 -17.37 2.22
C GLU A 140 -13.70 -17.26 0.71
N VAL A 141 -12.72 -16.67 0.03
CA VAL A 141 -12.82 -16.38 -1.41
C VAL A 141 -12.16 -17.47 -2.24
N LEU A 142 -10.99 -17.94 -1.81
CA LEU A 142 -10.22 -18.92 -2.58
C LEU A 142 -10.54 -20.38 -2.23
N LYS A 143 -11.63 -20.66 -1.53
CA LYS A 143 -12.09 -22.06 -1.29
C LYS A 143 -12.16 -22.86 -2.60
N GLY A 144 -11.01 -23.38 -3.03
CA GLY A 144 -10.83 -24.10 -4.30
C GLY A 144 -10.55 -23.24 -5.53
N THR A 145 -10.43 -21.92 -5.41
CA THR A 145 -10.05 -21.00 -6.50
C THR A 145 -8.58 -20.60 -6.33
N ARG A 146 -7.88 -20.48 -7.44
CA ARG A 146 -6.41 -20.36 -7.42
C ARG A 146 -5.90 -18.95 -7.19
N ASP A 147 -6.70 -17.93 -7.54
CA ASP A 147 -6.28 -16.53 -7.50
C ASP A 147 -7.51 -15.62 -7.56
N VAL A 148 -7.47 -14.52 -6.81
CA VAL A 148 -8.48 -13.45 -6.87
C VAL A 148 -8.58 -12.86 -8.27
N MET A 149 -7.46 -12.77 -8.98
CA MET A 149 -7.41 -12.29 -10.38
C MET A 149 -8.10 -13.23 -11.38
N SER A 150 -8.42 -14.45 -10.98
CA SER A 150 -9.20 -15.37 -11.81
C SER A 150 -10.72 -15.14 -11.74
N LEU A 151 -11.19 -14.33 -10.80
CA LEU A 151 -12.61 -13.97 -10.67
C LEU A 151 -13.01 -13.07 -11.84
N GLN A 152 -14.21 -13.32 -12.39
CA GLN A 152 -14.73 -12.56 -13.51
C GLN A 152 -16.21 -12.21 -13.34
N GLY A 153 -16.62 -11.15 -14.05
CA GLY A 153 -18.03 -10.75 -14.08
C GLY A 153 -18.64 -10.50 -12.70
N ALA A 154 -19.79 -11.07 -12.42
CA ALA A 154 -20.51 -10.88 -11.17
C ALA A 154 -19.72 -11.34 -9.94
N GLN A 155 -18.92 -12.41 -10.06
CA GLN A 155 -18.10 -12.91 -8.94
C GLN A 155 -16.98 -11.91 -8.58
N ALA A 156 -16.34 -11.29 -9.57
CA ALA A 156 -15.34 -10.27 -9.33
C ALA A 156 -15.96 -9.02 -8.67
N GLN A 157 -17.18 -8.65 -9.11
CA GLN A 157 -17.89 -7.52 -8.53
C GLN A 157 -18.27 -7.79 -7.07
N GLU A 158 -18.88 -8.94 -6.79
CA GLU A 158 -19.26 -9.34 -5.43
C GLU A 158 -18.06 -9.39 -4.49
N PHE A 159 -16.94 -9.95 -4.97
CA PHE A 159 -15.68 -9.95 -4.21
C PHE A 159 -15.22 -8.52 -3.90
N ASN A 160 -15.18 -7.66 -4.90
CA ASN A 160 -14.70 -6.29 -4.73
C ASN A 160 -15.60 -5.53 -3.75
N ASP A 161 -16.93 -5.65 -3.87
CA ASP A 161 -17.88 -4.95 -3.00
C ASP A 161 -17.73 -5.39 -1.54
N GLU A 162 -17.62 -6.70 -1.30
CA GLU A 162 -17.43 -7.25 0.05
C GLU A 162 -16.04 -6.91 0.61
N TYR A 163 -15.00 -6.96 -0.23
CA TYR A 163 -13.64 -6.61 0.18
C TYR A 163 -13.54 -5.13 0.55
N ASP A 164 -14.12 -4.25 -0.27
CA ASP A 164 -14.15 -2.82 -0.01
C ASP A 164 -14.91 -2.49 1.27
N ARG A 165 -16.03 -3.18 1.52
CA ARG A 165 -16.80 -3.04 2.75
C ARG A 165 -15.96 -3.42 3.98
N ARG A 166 -15.35 -4.61 3.98
CA ARG A 166 -14.49 -5.09 5.09
C ARG A 166 -13.29 -4.19 5.30
N TYR A 167 -12.72 -3.70 4.21
CA TYR A 167 -11.58 -2.81 4.29
C TYR A 167 -11.94 -1.53 5.04
N ARG A 168 -13.04 -0.88 4.68
CA ARG A 168 -13.52 0.34 5.35
C ARG A 168 -13.91 0.10 6.81
N GLU A 169 -14.52 -1.04 7.10
CA GLU A 169 -14.99 -1.36 8.45
C GLU A 169 -13.86 -1.74 9.42
N SER A 170 -12.83 -2.42 8.95
CA SER A 170 -11.78 -2.94 9.85
C SER A 170 -10.38 -3.04 9.28
N TYR A 171 -10.18 -3.51 8.02
CA TYR A 171 -8.85 -3.84 7.53
C TYR A 171 -7.93 -2.64 7.37
N VAL A 172 -8.46 -1.44 7.19
CA VAL A 172 -7.67 -0.20 7.20
C VAL A 172 -6.92 -0.05 8.51
N TRP A 173 -7.58 -0.29 9.64
CA TRP A 173 -6.99 -0.16 10.97
C TRP A 173 -5.96 -1.25 11.25
N ASP A 174 -6.23 -2.49 10.79
CA ASP A 174 -5.26 -3.58 10.86
C ASP A 174 -4.02 -3.28 10.01
N THR A 175 -4.19 -2.70 8.81
CA THR A 175 -3.08 -2.28 7.93
C THR A 175 -2.23 -1.18 8.59
N ILE A 176 -2.86 -0.15 9.13
CA ILE A 176 -2.17 0.95 9.83
C ILE A 176 -1.43 0.41 11.05
N SER A 177 -2.05 -0.46 11.84
CA SER A 177 -1.42 -1.10 12.99
C SER A 177 -0.20 -1.95 12.59
N GLU A 178 -0.25 -2.65 11.46
CA GLU A 178 0.92 -3.38 10.94
C GLU A 178 2.06 -2.43 10.55
N TRP A 179 1.75 -1.28 9.91
CA TRP A 179 2.76 -0.27 9.58
C TRP A 179 3.38 0.36 10.82
N GLN A 180 2.56 0.69 11.83
CA GLN A 180 3.03 1.22 13.10
C GLN A 180 3.98 0.25 13.79
N HIS A 181 3.59 -1.02 13.90
CA HIS A 181 4.43 -2.05 14.51
C HIS A 181 5.76 -2.25 13.79
N LEU A 182 5.77 -2.23 12.46
CA LEU A 182 7.00 -2.35 11.68
C LEU A 182 7.95 -1.15 11.90
N LEU A 183 7.40 0.04 12.08
CA LEU A 183 8.17 1.26 12.37
C LEU A 183 8.65 1.33 13.83
N GLU A 184 7.95 0.68 14.76
CA GLU A 184 8.39 0.56 16.16
C GLU A 184 9.56 -0.39 16.34
N ASP A 185 9.60 -1.50 15.56
CA ASP A 185 10.66 -2.52 15.64
C ASP A 185 12.04 -1.98 15.19
N GLU A 186 12.09 -0.83 14.49
CA GLU A 186 13.33 -0.18 14.08
C GLU A 186 13.92 0.77 15.16
N ASP A 187 13.16 1.11 16.20
CA ASP A 187 13.61 1.99 17.29
C ASP A 187 14.53 1.27 18.32
N TYR A 188 14.96 0.03 18.03
CA TYR A 188 15.90 -0.80 18.80
C TYR A 188 17.13 -1.19 17.94
#